data_745d9f49da413e00cfb59cff53597dc2
#
_entry.id   745d9f49da413e00cfb59cff53597dc2
#
_cell.length_a   1.000
_cell.length_b   1.000
_cell.length_c   1.000
_cell.angle_alpha   90.00
_cell.angle_beta   90.00
_cell.angle_gamma   90.00
#
_symmetry.space_group_name_H-M   'P 1'
#
loop_
_entity.id
_entity.type
_entity.pdbx_description
1 polymer ?
#
loop_
_entity_poly.entity_id
_entity_poly.type
_entity_poly.pdbx_seq_one_letter_code
_entity_poly.pdbx_strand_id
1 'polypeptide(L)'
;MTTHKSMLIATLYGKNDGRMRRMHRQLYEAITDGEAEYTDYWHDQAGKTFLTYFDVPATYDTAVIQLALNADDNQQAANHCWPALRALLTRYLNRASFNLMWGYSLIYQANLTTETADYETVLPTLCQTVGRLEAVDVNAETTLEPIANTVITGGQLWLLDVPLEEDGLSAKTVYLALAPANPDQNIVTEVLFGRTASLLMPDLVAHKGYHQRRQYSVDKLDEQYKTQIDELQDQTNYLLKSLPNESAPLDLKQLAQDYAHLSEATCLLDEIQISLRLQLRNYRWWHEPTSDQQNLFEYHYQWLLEGHDNLEIKLAEGRLALETTQGAVQMVQAELDRRQEIKQQWFERILTIVGVALAVPQLIDRGAAGALVYYLSLTSLSLNDTIPAHILLLTSTQLVITVLIGVIVWWLLDQRDT
;
A
#
# COMPACT_ATOMS: atom_id res chain seq x y z
N MET A 1 27.55 -21.03 -20.42
CA MET A 1 27.42 -19.57 -20.54
C MET A 1 28.10 -18.94 -19.35
N THR A 2 29.18 -18.22 -19.57
CA THR A 2 29.98 -17.65 -18.48
C THR A 2 29.51 -16.22 -18.22
N THR A 3 28.92 -15.98 -17.05
CA THR A 3 28.69 -14.64 -16.51
C THR A 3 29.85 -14.29 -15.60
N HIS A 4 30.45 -13.11 -15.77
CA HIS A 4 31.40 -12.57 -14.82
C HIS A 4 30.63 -11.72 -13.83
N LYS A 5 30.91 -11.82 -12.55
CA LYS A 5 30.28 -11.07 -11.45
C LYS A 5 28.75 -11.23 -11.40
N SER A 6 28.29 -11.99 -10.46
CA SER A 6 26.89 -12.11 -10.10
C SER A 6 26.64 -11.46 -8.75
N MET A 7 25.53 -10.77 -8.63
CA MET A 7 25.15 -10.07 -7.42
C MET A 7 23.66 -10.27 -7.12
N LEU A 8 23.30 -10.20 -5.87
CA LEU A 8 21.93 -10.10 -5.40
C LEU A 8 21.79 -8.84 -4.53
N ILE A 9 20.87 -7.97 -4.90
CA ILE A 9 20.57 -6.75 -4.14
C ILE A 9 19.15 -6.89 -3.60
N ALA A 10 18.99 -6.74 -2.28
CA ALA A 10 17.70 -6.62 -1.62
C ALA A 10 17.50 -5.17 -1.16
N THR A 11 16.39 -4.58 -1.53
CA THR A 11 15.97 -3.26 -1.08
C THR A 11 14.69 -3.40 -0.27
N LEU A 12 14.73 -2.99 0.99
CA LEU A 12 13.66 -3.14 1.96
C LEU A 12 13.07 -1.76 2.23
N TYR A 13 11.75 -1.64 2.15
CA TYR A 13 11.02 -0.39 2.31
C TYR A 13 10.14 -0.43 3.54
N GLY A 14 10.10 0.66 4.28
CA GLY A 14 9.25 0.77 5.46
C GLY A 14 9.10 2.19 5.97
N LYS A 15 8.35 2.30 7.05
CA LYS A 15 8.12 3.59 7.69
C LYS A 15 9.38 4.08 8.42
N ASN A 16 9.67 5.37 8.27
CA ASN A 16 10.76 6.03 9.00
C ASN A 16 10.34 6.35 10.45
N ASP A 17 10.15 5.31 11.27
CA ASP A 17 9.68 5.42 12.65
C ASP A 17 10.64 4.75 13.67
N GLY A 18 11.89 4.68 13.39
CA GLY A 18 12.90 4.01 14.21
C GLY A 18 12.84 2.47 14.18
N ARG A 19 11.79 1.86 13.61
CA ARG A 19 11.69 0.40 13.46
C ARG A 19 12.58 -0.09 12.33
N MET A 20 12.59 0.61 11.20
CA MET A 20 13.50 0.33 10.10
C MET A 20 14.96 0.49 10.54
N ARG A 21 15.28 1.48 11.37
CA ARG A 21 16.63 1.65 11.92
C ARG A 21 17.00 0.51 12.89
N ARG A 22 16.07 0.00 13.69
CA ARG A 22 16.30 -1.22 14.50
C ARG A 22 16.54 -2.46 13.61
N MET A 23 15.76 -2.62 12.56
CA MET A 23 15.93 -3.70 11.60
C MET A 23 17.30 -3.61 10.89
N HIS A 24 17.70 -2.41 10.48
CA HIS A 24 19.03 -2.17 9.91
C HIS A 24 20.13 -2.57 10.90
N ARG A 25 20.00 -2.20 12.18
CA ARG A 25 20.94 -2.61 13.23
C ARG A 25 20.99 -4.13 13.40
N GLN A 26 19.85 -4.81 13.40
CA GLN A 26 19.81 -6.28 13.49
C GLN A 26 20.48 -6.96 12.28
N LEU A 27 20.28 -6.43 11.08
CA LEU A 27 20.98 -6.89 9.88
C LEU A 27 22.47 -6.63 9.99
N TYR A 28 22.86 -5.44 10.45
CA TYR A 28 24.26 -5.09 10.66
C TYR A 28 24.95 -6.07 11.62
N GLU A 29 24.34 -6.31 12.78
CA GLU A 29 24.84 -7.27 13.79
C GLU A 29 24.89 -8.69 13.23
N ALA A 30 23.90 -9.09 12.40
CA ALA A 30 23.87 -10.41 11.76
C ALA A 30 24.97 -10.60 10.70
N ILE A 31 25.38 -9.52 10.03
CA ILE A 31 26.41 -9.56 8.98
C ILE A 31 27.82 -9.45 9.59
N THR A 32 27.98 -8.63 10.62
CA THR A 32 29.29 -8.35 11.25
C THR A 32 29.59 -9.29 12.44
N ASP A 33 28.66 -10.19 12.77
CA ASP A 33 28.68 -10.99 14.02
C ASP A 33 28.89 -10.13 15.29
N GLY A 34 28.49 -8.85 15.21
CA GLY A 34 28.58 -7.88 16.33
C GLY A 34 29.98 -7.31 16.59
N GLU A 35 30.96 -7.56 15.70
CA GLU A 35 32.37 -7.17 15.93
C GLU A 35 32.67 -5.72 15.51
N ALA A 36 31.79 -5.08 14.73
CA ALA A 36 32.03 -3.75 14.17
C ALA A 36 31.13 -2.68 14.84
N GLU A 37 31.64 -1.42 14.91
CA GLU A 37 30.85 -0.27 15.35
C GLU A 37 29.72 0.03 14.35
N TYR A 38 28.51 0.23 14.85
CA TYR A 38 27.32 0.46 14.01
C TYR A 38 27.41 1.76 13.20
N THR A 39 27.16 1.64 11.90
CA THR A 39 27.10 2.76 10.94
C THR A 39 25.89 2.60 10.01
N ASP A 40 25.39 3.71 9.47
CA ASP A 40 24.31 3.69 8.47
C ASP A 40 24.78 3.21 7.08
N TYR A 41 26.08 3.16 6.86
CA TYR A 41 26.72 2.59 5.67
C TYR A 41 27.89 1.70 6.07
N TRP A 42 27.88 0.47 5.57
CA TRP A 42 28.94 -0.50 5.85
C TRP A 42 29.24 -1.39 4.63
N HIS A 43 30.47 -1.75 4.48
CA HIS A 43 30.88 -2.77 3.53
C HIS A 43 32.00 -3.63 4.15
N ASP A 44 32.07 -4.90 3.76
CA ASP A 44 33.17 -5.75 4.16
C ASP A 44 34.49 -5.38 3.43
N GLN A 45 35.62 -5.80 3.98
CA GLN A 45 36.94 -5.52 3.41
C GLN A 45 37.14 -6.15 2.02
N ALA A 46 36.42 -7.21 1.71
CA ALA A 46 36.49 -7.91 0.42
C ALA A 46 35.53 -7.31 -0.63
N GLY A 47 34.67 -6.35 -0.25
CA GLY A 47 33.66 -5.77 -1.14
C GLY A 47 32.57 -6.76 -1.55
N LYS A 48 32.37 -7.81 -0.74
CA LYS A 48 31.35 -8.85 -1.03
C LYS A 48 29.97 -8.52 -0.50
N THR A 49 29.91 -7.75 0.57
CA THR A 49 28.68 -7.38 1.24
C THR A 49 28.62 -5.88 1.48
N PHE A 50 27.52 -5.26 1.10
CA PHE A 50 27.22 -3.85 1.34
C PHE A 50 25.89 -3.75 2.07
N LEU A 51 25.85 -2.93 3.10
CA LEU A 51 24.62 -2.59 3.81
C LEU A 51 24.52 -1.09 3.98
N THR A 52 23.37 -0.51 3.64
CA THR A 52 23.13 0.93 3.81
C THR A 52 21.70 1.19 4.27
N TYR A 53 21.55 2.25 5.04
CA TYR A 53 20.28 2.81 5.48
C TYR A 53 20.20 4.28 5.04
N PHE A 54 19.06 4.68 4.50
CA PHE A 54 18.80 6.07 4.22
C PHE A 54 17.32 6.42 4.30
N ASP A 55 17.04 7.66 4.63
CA ASP A 55 15.70 8.23 4.61
C ASP A 55 15.43 8.82 3.22
N VAL A 56 14.22 8.62 2.71
CA VAL A 56 13.82 9.17 1.41
C VAL A 56 13.27 10.59 1.60
N PRO A 57 14.03 11.63 1.18
CA PRO A 57 13.65 13.03 1.50
C PRO A 57 12.30 13.47 0.97
N ALA A 58 11.86 12.88 -0.15
CA ALA A 58 10.61 13.28 -0.81
C ALA A 58 9.35 12.82 -0.09
N THR A 59 9.45 11.84 0.82
CA THR A 59 8.29 11.24 1.47
C THR A 59 8.28 11.43 2.98
N TYR A 60 9.33 11.96 3.58
CA TYR A 60 9.59 12.24 5.01
C TYR A 60 9.28 11.10 6.00
N ASP A 61 8.45 10.15 5.60
CA ASP A 61 8.01 9.01 6.42
C ASP A 61 8.52 7.65 5.93
N THR A 62 9.41 7.65 4.96
CA THR A 62 9.92 6.42 4.34
C THR A 62 11.40 6.24 4.59
N ALA A 63 11.77 5.04 5.03
CA ALA A 63 13.14 4.59 5.18
C ALA A 63 13.41 3.38 4.28
N VAL A 64 14.64 3.31 3.79
CA VAL A 64 15.11 2.26 2.89
C VAL A 64 16.35 1.61 3.48
N ILE A 65 16.40 0.29 3.45
CA ILE A 65 17.59 -0.50 3.73
C ILE A 65 17.98 -1.23 2.44
N GLN A 66 19.23 -1.12 2.03
CA GLN A 66 19.77 -1.90 0.91
C GLN A 66 20.85 -2.84 1.41
N LEU A 67 20.73 -4.09 1.01
CA LEU A 67 21.72 -5.14 1.22
C LEU A 67 22.13 -5.72 -0.11
N ALA A 68 23.41 -5.52 -0.51
CA ALA A 68 23.96 -6.09 -1.72
C ALA A 68 24.98 -7.17 -1.38
N LEU A 69 24.83 -8.34 -2.00
CA LEU A 69 25.68 -9.52 -1.84
C LEU A 69 26.35 -9.85 -3.17
N ASN A 70 27.66 -9.81 -3.20
CA ASN A 70 28.50 -10.18 -4.36
C ASN A 70 28.91 -11.64 -4.29
N ALA A 71 28.87 -12.33 -5.41
CA ALA A 71 29.52 -13.61 -5.55
C ALA A 71 31.07 -13.47 -5.54
N ASP A 72 31.74 -14.53 -5.10
CA ASP A 72 33.19 -14.62 -5.22
C ASP A 72 33.62 -14.45 -6.69
N ASP A 73 34.78 -13.81 -6.93
CA ASP A 73 35.33 -13.48 -8.26
C ASP A 73 35.66 -14.68 -9.17
N ASN A 74 35.32 -15.89 -8.74
CA ASN A 74 35.51 -17.08 -9.53
C ASN A 74 34.43 -17.19 -10.58
N GLN A 75 34.69 -16.73 -11.77
CA GLN A 75 34.01 -16.96 -13.08
C GLN A 75 32.88 -18.01 -13.14
N GLN A 76 32.10 -18.12 -12.09
CA GLN A 76 30.95 -19.03 -12.00
C GLN A 76 29.74 -18.39 -12.68
N ALA A 77 29.00 -19.21 -13.40
CA ALA A 77 27.76 -18.76 -14.02
C ALA A 77 26.73 -18.34 -12.97
N ALA A 78 25.89 -17.34 -13.29
CA ALA A 78 24.86 -16.80 -12.40
C ALA A 78 23.95 -17.85 -11.78
N ASN A 79 23.59 -18.90 -12.53
CA ASN A 79 22.79 -20.01 -12.07
C ASN A 79 23.43 -20.82 -10.91
N HIS A 80 24.74 -20.72 -10.71
CA HIS A 80 25.44 -21.35 -9.57
C HIS A 80 25.64 -20.40 -8.40
N CYS A 81 25.79 -19.10 -8.67
CA CYS A 81 26.05 -18.09 -7.64
C CYS A 81 24.76 -17.65 -6.92
N TRP A 82 23.69 -17.36 -7.65
CA TRP A 82 22.46 -16.81 -7.09
C TRP A 82 21.80 -17.69 -6.03
N PRO A 83 21.76 -19.04 -6.13
CA PRO A 83 21.23 -19.87 -5.04
C PRO A 83 21.97 -19.67 -3.71
N ALA A 84 23.30 -19.56 -3.74
CA ALA A 84 24.11 -19.33 -2.55
C ALA A 84 23.86 -17.91 -1.97
N LEU A 85 23.82 -16.90 -2.83
CA LEU A 85 23.50 -15.51 -2.41
C LEU A 85 22.09 -15.40 -1.84
N ARG A 86 21.12 -16.08 -2.45
CA ARG A 86 19.73 -16.11 -1.98
C ARG A 86 19.60 -16.79 -0.61
N ALA A 87 20.30 -17.91 -0.41
CA ALA A 87 20.35 -18.60 0.88
C ALA A 87 21.01 -17.72 1.96
N LEU A 88 22.09 -17.01 1.61
CA LEU A 88 22.76 -16.08 2.51
C LEU A 88 21.85 -14.91 2.89
N LEU A 89 21.18 -14.30 1.89
CA LEU A 89 20.18 -13.26 2.11
C LEU A 89 19.09 -13.75 3.06
N THR A 90 18.50 -14.90 2.80
CA THR A 90 17.45 -15.49 3.65
C THR A 90 17.94 -15.68 5.09
N ARG A 91 19.19 -16.11 5.29
CA ARG A 91 19.78 -16.27 6.62
C ARG A 91 19.89 -14.94 7.36
N TYR A 92 20.28 -13.85 6.70
CA TYR A 92 20.36 -12.52 7.29
C TYR A 92 18.97 -11.98 7.60
N LEU A 93 18.09 -12.10 6.67
CA LEU A 93 16.72 -11.63 6.81
C LEU A 93 15.98 -12.36 7.94
N ASN A 94 16.16 -13.67 8.12
CA ASN A 94 15.55 -14.45 9.22
C ASN A 94 16.01 -14.02 10.63
N ARG A 95 17.13 -13.29 10.73
CA ARG A 95 17.62 -12.72 12.00
C ARG A 95 17.03 -11.33 12.29
N ALA A 96 16.39 -10.72 11.32
CA ALA A 96 15.77 -9.41 11.46
C ALA A 96 14.25 -9.51 11.58
N SER A 97 13.61 -8.58 12.30
CA SER A 97 12.15 -8.59 12.47
C SER A 97 11.44 -8.01 11.25
N PHE A 98 10.93 -8.89 10.38
CA PHE A 98 10.32 -8.54 9.10
C PHE A 98 8.94 -7.85 9.16
N ASN A 99 8.21 -7.97 10.26
CA ASN A 99 6.79 -7.57 10.37
C ASN A 99 6.52 -6.06 10.21
N LEU A 100 7.52 -5.30 9.79
CA LEU A 100 7.50 -3.84 9.83
C LEU A 100 7.73 -3.20 8.45
N MET A 101 7.90 -4.00 7.41
CA MET A 101 8.14 -3.52 6.05
C MET A 101 6.84 -3.34 5.27
N TRP A 102 6.82 -2.36 4.41
CA TRP A 102 5.77 -2.23 3.39
C TRP A 102 5.98 -3.23 2.25
N GLY A 103 7.25 -3.49 1.94
CA GLY A 103 7.63 -4.41 0.89
C GLY A 103 9.13 -4.45 0.69
N TYR A 104 9.56 -5.27 -0.25
CA TYR A 104 10.96 -5.37 -0.65
C TYR A 104 11.09 -5.70 -2.12
N SER A 105 12.20 -5.27 -2.72
CA SER A 105 12.59 -5.67 -4.07
C SER A 105 13.88 -6.46 -4.06
N LEU A 106 13.98 -7.42 -4.98
CA LEU A 106 15.17 -8.21 -5.23
C LEU A 106 15.67 -7.93 -6.64
N ILE A 107 16.94 -7.59 -6.77
CA ILE A 107 17.59 -7.41 -8.07
C ILE A 107 18.64 -8.51 -8.23
N TYR A 108 18.40 -9.43 -9.14
CA TYR A 108 19.36 -10.43 -9.58
C TYR A 108 20.21 -9.83 -10.70
N GLN A 109 21.48 -9.56 -10.42
CA GLN A 109 22.37 -8.97 -11.38
C GLN A 109 23.36 -10.00 -11.93
N ALA A 110 23.58 -9.95 -13.26
CA ALA A 110 24.62 -10.68 -13.93
C ALA A 110 25.31 -9.81 -14.98
N ASN A 111 26.65 -9.88 -15.04
CA ASN A 111 27.43 -9.29 -16.12
C ASN A 111 27.67 -10.37 -17.18
N LEU A 112 27.43 -10.03 -18.44
CA LEU A 112 27.68 -10.92 -19.57
C LEU A 112 29.16 -10.94 -19.93
N THR A 113 29.62 -12.03 -20.54
CA THR A 113 31.05 -12.17 -20.94
C THR A 113 31.37 -11.51 -22.26
N THR A 114 30.36 -11.09 -23.02
CA THR A 114 30.52 -10.50 -24.36
C THR A 114 30.19 -9.02 -24.36
N GLU A 115 30.94 -8.20 -25.05
CA GLU A 115 30.69 -6.78 -25.20
C GLU A 115 29.42 -6.47 -26.01
N THR A 116 29.05 -7.37 -26.94
CA THR A 116 27.79 -7.33 -27.67
C THR A 116 26.79 -8.19 -26.90
N ALA A 117 26.01 -7.56 -26.03
CA ALA A 117 25.04 -8.24 -25.21
C ALA A 117 23.81 -8.64 -26.06
N ASP A 118 23.74 -9.90 -26.44
CA ASP A 118 22.51 -10.50 -26.92
C ASP A 118 21.67 -10.92 -25.71
N TYR A 119 20.93 -9.93 -25.17
CA TYR A 119 20.08 -10.14 -23.99
C TYR A 119 18.96 -11.17 -24.27
N GLU A 120 18.44 -11.20 -25.49
CA GLU A 120 17.31 -12.07 -25.85
C GLU A 120 17.65 -13.55 -25.71
N THR A 121 18.90 -13.93 -26.01
CA THR A 121 19.34 -15.35 -25.89
C THR A 121 19.54 -15.78 -24.45
N VAL A 122 19.87 -14.85 -23.57
CA VAL A 122 20.26 -15.14 -22.17
C VAL A 122 19.08 -15.06 -21.23
N LEU A 123 18.18 -14.10 -21.49
CA LEU A 123 17.06 -13.74 -20.65
C LEU A 123 16.19 -14.93 -20.24
N PRO A 124 15.75 -15.84 -21.14
CA PRO A 124 14.89 -16.96 -20.74
C PRO A 124 15.54 -17.90 -19.72
N THR A 125 16.84 -18.19 -19.91
CA THR A 125 17.58 -19.06 -18.97
C THR A 125 17.72 -18.46 -17.58
N LEU A 126 17.96 -17.15 -17.53
CA LEU A 126 18.11 -16.44 -16.27
C LEU A 126 16.75 -16.25 -15.58
N CYS A 127 15.70 -15.95 -16.33
CA CYS A 127 14.32 -15.90 -15.82
C CYS A 127 13.88 -17.25 -15.22
N GLN A 128 14.22 -18.37 -15.87
CA GLN A 128 13.97 -19.70 -15.31
C GLN A 128 14.76 -19.92 -14.02
N THR A 129 16.02 -19.48 -13.97
CA THR A 129 16.85 -19.62 -12.76
C THR A 129 16.25 -18.81 -11.60
N VAL A 130 15.89 -17.56 -11.85
CA VAL A 130 15.24 -16.70 -10.84
C VAL A 130 13.88 -17.29 -10.44
N GLY A 131 13.10 -17.78 -11.40
CA GLY A 131 11.81 -18.41 -11.14
C GLY A 131 11.91 -19.57 -10.16
N ARG A 132 12.91 -20.44 -10.30
CA ARG A 132 13.16 -21.53 -9.34
C ARG A 132 13.56 -21.05 -7.96
N LEU A 133 14.24 -19.90 -7.85
CA LEU A 133 14.67 -19.34 -6.56
C LEU A 133 13.55 -18.61 -5.82
N GLU A 134 12.59 -18.07 -6.55
CA GLU A 134 11.51 -17.24 -6.02
C GLU A 134 10.13 -17.93 -6.06
N ALA A 135 10.08 -19.18 -6.56
CA ALA A 135 8.83 -19.96 -6.56
C ALA A 135 8.41 -20.30 -5.12
N VAL A 136 7.13 -20.12 -4.85
CA VAL A 136 6.50 -20.51 -3.57
C VAL A 136 6.46 -22.04 -3.44
N ASP A 137 6.28 -22.76 -4.55
CA ASP A 137 6.28 -24.22 -4.60
C ASP A 137 7.59 -24.71 -5.23
N VAL A 138 8.40 -25.40 -4.44
CA VAL A 138 9.71 -25.94 -4.83
C VAL A 138 9.62 -26.95 -6.00
N ASN A 139 8.43 -27.49 -6.26
CA ASN A 139 8.20 -28.48 -7.32
C ASN A 139 7.67 -27.88 -8.63
N ALA A 140 7.37 -26.57 -8.66
CA ALA A 140 6.91 -25.94 -9.88
C ALA A 140 8.10 -25.55 -10.77
N GLU A 141 8.10 -26.00 -12.02
CA GLU A 141 8.96 -25.44 -13.07
C GLU A 141 8.43 -24.03 -13.46
N THR A 142 8.54 -23.10 -12.52
CA THR A 142 8.04 -21.74 -12.71
C THR A 142 9.11 -20.95 -13.47
N THR A 143 8.81 -20.63 -14.73
CA THR A 143 9.57 -19.62 -15.48
C THR A 143 8.89 -18.30 -15.26
N LEU A 144 9.60 -17.33 -14.68
CA LEU A 144 9.08 -15.96 -14.55
C LEU A 144 9.19 -15.26 -15.90
N GLU A 145 8.11 -14.61 -16.31
CA GLU A 145 8.10 -13.83 -17.55
C GLU A 145 8.47 -12.36 -17.26
N PRO A 146 9.25 -11.73 -18.16
CA PRO A 146 9.51 -10.30 -18.07
C PRO A 146 8.25 -9.51 -18.47
N ILE A 147 7.77 -8.65 -17.55
CA ILE A 147 6.56 -7.83 -17.77
C ILE A 147 6.93 -6.47 -18.39
N ALA A 148 8.01 -5.87 -17.89
CA ALA A 148 8.46 -4.55 -18.30
C ALA A 148 9.99 -4.45 -18.21
N ASN A 149 10.58 -3.49 -18.92
CA ASN A 149 12.01 -3.28 -18.89
C ASN A 149 12.37 -1.78 -18.97
N THR A 150 13.59 -1.45 -18.63
CA THR A 150 14.18 -0.13 -18.86
C THR A 150 15.68 -0.22 -19.06
N VAL A 151 16.22 0.70 -19.84
CA VAL A 151 17.67 0.86 -20.00
C VAL A 151 18.19 1.64 -18.80
N ILE A 152 19.22 1.09 -18.16
CA ILE A 152 19.95 1.73 -17.06
C ILE A 152 21.39 2.01 -17.47
N THR A 153 22.08 2.87 -16.76
CA THR A 153 23.50 3.12 -17.03
C THR A 153 24.29 1.83 -16.88
N GLY A 154 24.87 1.38 -17.99
CA GLY A 154 25.66 0.15 -18.05
C GLY A 154 24.88 -1.14 -18.24
N GLY A 155 23.57 -1.09 -18.57
CA GLY A 155 22.83 -2.32 -18.83
C GLY A 155 21.34 -2.13 -19.05
N GLN A 156 20.60 -3.20 -18.80
CA GLN A 156 19.15 -3.24 -18.89
C GLN A 156 18.56 -3.94 -17.66
N LEU A 157 17.41 -3.44 -17.21
CA LEU A 157 16.67 -3.94 -16.07
C LEU A 157 15.29 -4.43 -16.53
N TRP A 158 14.91 -5.63 -16.12
CA TRP A 158 13.59 -6.22 -16.38
C TRP A 158 12.85 -6.45 -15.06
N LEU A 159 11.59 -6.14 -15.03
CA LEU A 159 10.65 -6.56 -14.00
C LEU A 159 10.13 -7.96 -14.35
N LEU A 160 10.15 -8.88 -13.40
CA LEU A 160 9.67 -10.24 -13.58
C LEU A 160 8.32 -10.43 -12.88
N ASP A 161 7.42 -11.20 -13.52
CA ASP A 161 6.13 -11.57 -12.95
C ASP A 161 6.31 -12.60 -11.84
N VAL A 162 6.18 -12.18 -10.60
CA VAL A 162 6.28 -13.06 -9.43
C VAL A 162 4.90 -13.25 -8.84
N PRO A 163 4.43 -14.51 -8.67
CA PRO A 163 3.15 -14.77 -8.01
C PRO A 163 3.13 -14.12 -6.62
N LEU A 164 2.05 -13.40 -6.33
CA LEU A 164 1.84 -12.81 -5.00
C LEU A 164 1.70 -13.95 -3.99
N GLU A 165 2.48 -13.88 -2.91
CA GLU A 165 2.32 -14.79 -1.78
C GLU A 165 1.02 -14.42 -1.05
N GLU A 166 0.06 -15.35 -0.96
CA GLU A 166 -1.24 -15.13 -0.32
C GLU A 166 -1.11 -14.72 1.15
N ASP A 167 -0.08 -15.17 1.84
CA ASP A 167 0.16 -14.92 3.26
C ASP A 167 1.22 -13.83 3.53
N GLY A 168 1.88 -13.31 2.50
CA GLY A 168 2.94 -12.32 2.64
C GLY A 168 2.42 -11.02 3.23
N LEU A 169 3.01 -10.55 4.32
CA LEU A 169 2.70 -9.27 4.96
C LEU A 169 3.25 -8.06 4.17
N SER A 170 4.12 -8.30 3.20
CA SER A 170 4.81 -7.28 2.41
C SER A 170 4.76 -7.57 0.91
N ALA A 171 4.70 -6.52 0.10
CA ALA A 171 4.81 -6.64 -1.35
C ALA A 171 6.23 -7.05 -1.75
N LYS A 172 6.35 -7.90 -2.75
CA LYS A 172 7.63 -8.38 -3.29
C LYS A 172 7.69 -8.08 -4.78
N THR A 173 8.76 -7.43 -5.22
CA THR A 173 9.09 -7.28 -6.64
C THR A 173 10.44 -7.91 -6.94
N VAL A 174 10.56 -8.50 -8.11
CA VAL A 174 11.81 -9.16 -8.53
C VAL A 174 12.25 -8.59 -9.87
N TYR A 175 13.49 -8.19 -9.90
CA TYR A 175 14.14 -7.66 -11.10
C TYR A 175 15.32 -8.52 -11.53
N LEU A 176 15.56 -8.51 -12.83
CA LEU A 176 16.77 -9.04 -13.44
C LEU A 176 17.54 -7.90 -14.08
N ALA A 177 18.78 -7.66 -13.65
CA ALA A 177 19.67 -6.66 -14.21
C ALA A 177 20.80 -7.35 -15.00
N LEU A 178 20.94 -7.01 -16.26
CA LEU A 178 22.00 -7.51 -17.12
C LEU A 178 22.90 -6.39 -17.60
N ALA A 179 24.21 -6.59 -17.50
CA ALA A 179 25.22 -5.69 -17.98
C ALA A 179 26.12 -6.37 -19.02
N PRO A 180 26.66 -5.61 -20.00
CA PRO A 180 27.74 -6.09 -20.84
C PRO A 180 29.01 -6.31 -20.01
N ALA A 181 29.99 -6.99 -20.60
CA ALA A 181 31.24 -7.39 -19.94
C ALA A 181 32.21 -6.24 -19.64
N ASN A 182 31.82 -4.96 -19.75
CA ASN A 182 32.71 -3.83 -19.55
C ASN A 182 33.02 -3.64 -18.04
N PRO A 183 34.27 -3.86 -17.58
CA PRO A 183 34.64 -3.79 -16.17
C PRO A 183 34.57 -2.36 -15.58
N ASP A 184 34.53 -1.32 -16.41
CA ASP A 184 34.58 0.07 -15.94
C ASP A 184 33.24 0.64 -15.53
N GLN A 185 32.14 -0.05 -15.85
CA GLN A 185 30.80 0.37 -15.47
C GLN A 185 30.25 -0.53 -14.35
N ASN A 186 30.24 -0.01 -13.13
CA ASN A 186 29.71 -0.72 -11.99
C ASN A 186 28.21 -0.40 -11.85
N ILE A 187 27.35 -1.27 -12.43
CA ILE A 187 25.89 -1.20 -12.28
C ILE A 187 25.49 -1.03 -10.81
N VAL A 188 26.21 -1.67 -9.90
CA VAL A 188 25.96 -1.59 -8.45
C VAL A 188 26.08 -0.17 -7.95
N THR A 189 27.14 0.53 -8.34
CA THR A 189 27.33 1.92 -7.96
C THR A 189 26.19 2.79 -8.49
N GLU A 190 25.73 2.51 -9.70
CA GLU A 190 24.62 3.20 -10.31
C GLU A 190 23.28 2.87 -9.60
N VAL A 191 23.01 1.60 -9.30
CA VAL A 191 21.78 1.17 -8.61
C VAL A 191 21.75 1.60 -7.15
N LEU A 192 22.90 1.63 -6.46
CA LEU A 192 22.96 2.01 -5.05
C LEU A 192 23.13 3.53 -4.85
N PHE A 193 23.86 4.23 -5.74
CA PHE A 193 24.31 5.59 -5.48
C PHE A 193 24.09 6.57 -6.64
N GLY A 194 23.75 6.09 -7.83
CA GLY A 194 23.63 6.90 -9.03
C GLY A 194 22.23 7.44 -9.31
N ARG A 195 22.01 7.83 -10.58
CA ARG A 195 20.68 8.22 -11.09
C ARG A 195 19.63 7.12 -10.89
N THR A 196 20.07 5.90 -10.75
CA THR A 196 19.23 4.73 -10.46
C THR A 196 18.72 4.70 -9.02
N ALA A 197 19.21 5.53 -8.13
CA ALA A 197 18.49 5.82 -6.89
C ALA A 197 17.09 6.35 -7.20
N SER A 198 16.89 7.01 -8.34
CA SER A 198 15.57 7.33 -8.88
C SER A 198 14.76 6.10 -9.34
N LEU A 199 15.40 4.99 -9.69
CA LEU A 199 14.72 3.72 -10.01
C LEU A 199 14.09 3.05 -8.78
N LEU A 200 14.66 3.27 -7.61
CA LEU A 200 14.11 2.74 -6.36
C LEU A 200 12.86 3.49 -5.93
N MET A 201 12.68 4.73 -6.38
CA MET A 201 11.52 5.55 -6.03
C MET A 201 10.19 4.99 -6.57
N PRO A 202 10.11 4.54 -7.83
CA PRO A 202 8.91 3.88 -8.34
C PRO A 202 8.53 2.64 -7.53
N ASP A 203 9.51 1.80 -7.21
CA ASP A 203 9.31 0.64 -6.35
C ASP A 203 8.79 1.02 -4.97
N LEU A 204 9.42 2.00 -4.34
CA LEU A 204 9.02 2.52 -3.06
C LEU A 204 7.56 3.00 -3.06
N VAL A 205 7.16 3.75 -4.09
CA VAL A 205 5.80 4.27 -4.23
C VAL A 205 4.82 3.14 -4.47
N ALA A 206 5.19 2.16 -5.30
CA ALA A 206 4.38 0.97 -5.56
C ALA A 206 4.20 0.12 -4.29
N HIS A 207 5.27 -0.15 -3.55
CA HIS A 207 5.21 -0.90 -2.29
C HIS A 207 4.40 -0.18 -1.21
N LYS A 208 4.54 1.13 -1.09
CA LYS A 208 3.75 1.93 -0.16
C LYS A 208 2.26 1.88 -0.51
N GLY A 209 1.93 2.00 -1.80
CA GLY A 209 0.55 1.89 -2.29
C GLY A 209 -0.03 0.50 -2.03
N TYR A 210 0.74 -0.54 -2.31
CA TYR A 210 0.33 -1.92 -2.05
C TYR A 210 0.12 -2.18 -0.56
N HIS A 211 1.05 -1.74 0.30
CA HIS A 211 0.94 -1.89 1.75
C HIS A 211 -0.31 -1.20 2.31
N GLN A 212 -0.60 0.04 1.88
CA GLN A 212 -1.78 0.77 2.30
C GLN A 212 -3.06 0.03 1.89
N ARG A 213 -3.15 -0.41 0.64
CA ARG A 213 -4.27 -1.20 0.15
C ARG A 213 -4.47 -2.47 0.99
N ARG A 214 -3.39 -3.16 1.35
CA ARG A 214 -3.44 -4.39 2.12
C ARG A 214 -3.70 -4.17 3.61
N GLN A 215 -3.10 -3.15 4.22
CA GLN A 215 -3.31 -2.80 5.63
C GLN A 215 -4.80 -2.58 5.93
N TYR A 216 -5.52 -1.96 5.02
CA TYR A 216 -6.96 -1.74 5.16
C TYR A 216 -7.78 -2.92 4.64
N SER A 217 -7.15 -4.04 4.27
CA SER A 217 -7.84 -5.21 3.70
C SER A 217 -8.80 -4.83 2.58
N VAL A 218 -8.36 -3.97 1.65
CA VAL A 218 -9.22 -3.39 0.59
C VAL A 218 -9.97 -4.49 -0.15
N ASP A 219 -9.32 -5.63 -0.40
CA ASP A 219 -9.98 -6.74 -1.10
C ASP A 219 -11.13 -7.34 -0.28
N LYS A 220 -10.99 -7.43 1.06
CA LYS A 220 -12.08 -7.82 1.96
C LYS A 220 -13.13 -6.72 2.12
N LEU A 221 -12.68 -5.46 2.25
CA LEU A 221 -13.59 -4.31 2.25
C LEU A 221 -14.37 -4.24 0.95
N ASP A 222 -13.78 -4.64 -0.16
CA ASP A 222 -14.36 -4.61 -1.47
C ASP A 222 -15.54 -5.56 -1.62
N GLU A 223 -15.39 -6.83 -1.22
CA GLU A 223 -16.49 -7.79 -1.19
C GLU A 223 -17.57 -7.37 -0.19
N GLN A 224 -17.17 -6.94 1.01
CA GLN A 224 -18.09 -6.46 2.03
C GLN A 224 -18.78 -5.17 1.59
N TYR A 225 -18.07 -4.25 0.98
CA TYR A 225 -18.58 -2.97 0.50
C TYR A 225 -19.67 -3.15 -0.55
N LYS A 226 -19.42 -4.03 -1.53
CA LYS A 226 -20.42 -4.38 -2.55
C LYS A 226 -21.66 -5.00 -1.92
N THR A 227 -21.46 -5.97 -1.01
CA THR A 227 -22.58 -6.60 -0.28
C THR A 227 -23.36 -5.56 0.52
N GLN A 228 -22.71 -4.63 1.20
CA GLN A 228 -23.36 -3.56 1.95
C GLN A 228 -24.14 -2.59 1.05
N ILE A 229 -23.61 -2.28 -0.13
CA ILE A 229 -24.33 -1.48 -1.14
C ILE A 229 -25.61 -2.20 -1.55
N ASP A 230 -25.51 -3.47 -1.94
CA ASP A 230 -26.63 -4.28 -2.41
C ASP A 230 -27.70 -4.42 -1.32
N GLU A 231 -27.29 -4.74 -0.09
CA GLU A 231 -28.18 -4.85 1.07
C GLU A 231 -28.91 -3.53 1.38
N LEU A 232 -28.18 -2.41 1.38
CA LEU A 232 -28.75 -1.09 1.62
C LEU A 232 -29.74 -0.69 0.51
N GLN A 233 -29.40 -0.98 -0.76
CA GLN A 233 -30.28 -0.73 -1.91
C GLN A 233 -31.55 -1.59 -1.84
N ASP A 234 -31.44 -2.86 -1.50
CA ASP A 234 -32.57 -3.77 -1.37
C ASP A 234 -33.52 -3.33 -0.25
N GLN A 235 -32.98 -2.94 0.90
CA GLN A 235 -33.76 -2.42 2.01
C GLN A 235 -34.42 -1.08 1.65
N THR A 236 -33.71 -0.21 0.96
CA THR A 236 -34.23 1.07 0.47
C THR A 236 -35.38 0.85 -0.51
N ASN A 237 -35.23 -0.08 -1.45
CA ASN A 237 -36.27 -0.44 -2.41
C ASN A 237 -37.48 -1.08 -1.71
N TYR A 238 -37.25 -1.94 -0.72
CA TYR A 238 -38.31 -2.53 0.10
C TYR A 238 -39.06 -1.44 0.85
N LEU A 239 -38.36 -0.50 1.48
CA LEU A 239 -38.93 0.64 2.18
C LEU A 239 -39.85 1.46 1.26
N LEU A 240 -39.37 1.82 0.07
CA LEU A 240 -40.16 2.57 -0.92
C LEU A 240 -41.40 1.82 -1.41
N LYS A 241 -41.28 0.50 -1.64
CA LYS A 241 -42.42 -0.35 -2.04
C LYS A 241 -43.45 -0.56 -0.92
N SER A 242 -43.04 -0.53 0.32
CA SER A 242 -43.89 -0.71 1.48
C SER A 242 -44.66 0.55 1.92
N LEU A 243 -44.23 1.73 1.44
CA LEU A 243 -44.89 3.01 1.74
C LEU A 243 -46.40 3.04 1.48
N PRO A 244 -46.96 2.42 0.43
CA PRO A 244 -48.41 2.36 0.21
C PRO A 244 -49.16 1.45 1.20
N ASN A 245 -48.49 0.49 1.85
CA ASN A 245 -49.09 -0.48 2.74
C ASN A 245 -49.00 -0.02 4.20
N GLU A 246 -50.15 0.29 4.82
CA GLU A 246 -50.22 0.76 6.20
C GLU A 246 -49.78 -0.25 7.29
N SER A 247 -49.65 -1.51 6.95
CA SER A 247 -49.37 -2.62 7.90
C SER A 247 -47.98 -3.22 7.80
N ALA A 248 -47.08 -2.74 6.92
CA ALA A 248 -45.74 -3.29 6.79
C ALA A 248 -44.83 -2.80 7.94
N PRO A 249 -44.19 -3.70 8.71
CA PRO A 249 -43.21 -3.27 9.70
C PRO A 249 -41.98 -2.71 8.98
N LEU A 250 -41.71 -1.44 9.22
CA LEU A 250 -40.52 -0.78 8.69
C LEU A 250 -39.36 -0.98 9.66
N ASP A 251 -38.36 -1.76 9.29
CA ASP A 251 -37.16 -1.92 10.11
C ASP A 251 -36.15 -0.79 9.81
N LEU A 252 -36.52 0.40 10.27
CA LEU A 252 -35.67 1.60 10.14
C LEU A 252 -34.40 1.50 10.97
N LYS A 253 -34.37 0.63 11.98
CA LYS A 253 -33.18 0.42 12.81
C LYS A 253 -32.12 -0.32 12.01
N GLN A 254 -32.49 -1.37 11.31
CA GLN A 254 -31.58 -2.13 10.46
C GLN A 254 -31.04 -1.24 9.33
N LEU A 255 -31.93 -0.50 8.64
CA LEU A 255 -31.53 0.46 7.61
C LEU A 255 -30.52 1.49 8.12
N ALA A 256 -30.73 2.01 9.33
CA ALA A 256 -29.81 2.97 9.93
C ALA A 256 -28.43 2.34 10.26
N GLN A 257 -28.42 1.09 10.68
CA GLN A 257 -27.17 0.36 10.95
C GLN A 257 -26.40 0.10 9.65
N ASP A 258 -27.08 -0.39 8.61
CA ASP A 258 -26.45 -0.69 7.33
C ASP A 258 -25.95 0.59 6.64
N TYR A 259 -26.70 1.68 6.76
CA TYR A 259 -26.27 3.00 6.33
C TYR A 259 -24.97 3.45 7.06
N ALA A 260 -24.92 3.29 8.37
CA ALA A 260 -23.75 3.65 9.17
C ALA A 260 -22.52 2.83 8.79
N HIS A 261 -22.68 1.51 8.59
CA HIS A 261 -21.60 0.61 8.17
C HIS A 261 -21.07 0.97 6.78
N LEU A 262 -21.97 1.21 5.80
CA LEU A 262 -21.55 1.64 4.46
C LEU A 262 -20.87 3.01 4.48
N SER A 263 -21.36 3.93 5.31
CA SER A 263 -20.73 5.25 5.47
C SER A 263 -19.32 5.16 6.03
N GLU A 264 -19.09 4.30 7.04
CA GLU A 264 -17.76 4.06 7.62
C GLU A 264 -16.83 3.44 6.58
N ALA A 265 -17.27 2.41 5.86
CA ALA A 265 -16.49 1.78 4.81
C ALA A 265 -16.14 2.77 3.67
N THR A 266 -17.09 3.63 3.28
CA THR A 266 -16.85 4.69 2.29
C THR A 266 -15.77 5.67 2.76
N CYS A 267 -15.77 6.07 4.03
CA CYS A 267 -14.74 6.94 4.59
C CYS A 267 -13.35 6.29 4.54
N LEU A 268 -13.24 4.99 4.88
CA LEU A 268 -11.97 4.27 4.82
C LEU A 268 -11.42 4.18 3.40
N LEU A 269 -12.28 3.85 2.42
CA LEU A 269 -11.88 3.81 1.01
C LEU A 269 -11.46 5.20 0.48
N ASP A 270 -12.12 6.26 0.93
CA ASP A 270 -11.75 7.64 0.61
C ASP A 270 -10.34 8.00 1.10
N GLU A 271 -9.96 7.57 2.31
CA GLU A 271 -8.62 7.79 2.85
C GLU A 271 -7.56 7.08 2.01
N ILE A 272 -7.84 5.84 1.58
CA ILE A 272 -6.95 5.08 0.71
C ILE A 272 -6.81 5.79 -0.64
N GLN A 273 -7.91 6.25 -1.24
CA GLN A 273 -7.89 6.99 -2.51
C GLN A 273 -7.05 8.27 -2.42
N ILE A 274 -7.19 9.03 -1.35
CA ILE A 274 -6.38 10.23 -1.12
C ILE A 274 -4.90 9.87 -1.05
N SER A 275 -4.57 8.79 -0.35
CA SER A 275 -3.21 8.32 -0.23
C SER A 275 -2.61 7.90 -1.58
N LEU A 276 -3.36 7.14 -2.38
CA LEU A 276 -2.93 6.76 -3.73
C LEU A 276 -2.77 7.98 -4.65
N ARG A 277 -3.66 8.96 -4.57
CA ARG A 277 -3.55 10.22 -5.33
C ARG A 277 -2.27 10.98 -4.97
N LEU A 278 -1.90 11.04 -3.69
CA LEU A 278 -0.65 11.65 -3.26
C LEU A 278 0.56 10.90 -3.81
N GLN A 279 0.50 9.58 -3.83
CA GLN A 279 1.57 8.75 -4.38
C GLN A 279 1.71 8.93 -5.88
N LEU A 280 0.61 8.91 -6.64
CA LEU A 280 0.61 9.20 -8.07
C LEU A 280 1.21 10.57 -8.38
N ARG A 281 0.86 11.58 -7.58
CA ARG A 281 1.45 12.91 -7.72
C ARG A 281 2.96 12.89 -7.46
N ASN A 282 3.41 12.21 -6.39
CA ASN A 282 4.82 12.10 -6.08
C ASN A 282 5.57 11.33 -7.16
N TYR A 283 4.95 10.27 -7.69
CA TYR A 283 5.54 9.48 -8.78
C TYR A 283 5.79 10.32 -10.03
N ARG A 284 4.86 11.19 -10.43
CA ARG A 284 5.02 12.10 -11.57
C ARG A 284 6.21 13.05 -11.45
N TRP A 285 6.66 13.34 -10.27
CA TRP A 285 7.87 14.15 -10.06
C TRP A 285 9.15 13.42 -10.48
N TRP A 286 9.13 12.10 -10.48
CA TRP A 286 10.27 11.25 -10.78
C TRP A 286 10.21 10.69 -12.20
N HIS A 287 9.04 10.65 -12.77
CA HIS A 287 8.79 10.02 -14.06
C HIS A 287 7.85 10.88 -14.91
N GLU A 288 8.33 11.26 -16.12
CA GLU A 288 7.46 11.81 -17.15
C GLU A 288 6.74 10.64 -17.86
N PRO A 289 5.40 10.65 -17.93
CA PRO A 289 4.64 9.60 -18.59
C PRO A 289 5.14 9.40 -20.03
N THR A 290 5.39 8.16 -20.41
CA THR A 290 5.77 7.78 -21.76
C THR A 290 4.66 6.97 -22.41
N SER A 291 4.61 6.96 -23.74
CA SER A 291 3.66 6.11 -24.48
C SER A 291 4.13 4.63 -24.57
N ASP A 292 5.30 4.34 -24.06
CA ASP A 292 5.89 3.00 -24.08
C ASP A 292 5.42 2.21 -22.84
N GLN A 293 4.39 1.37 -23.02
CA GLN A 293 3.83 0.52 -21.97
C GLN A 293 4.80 -0.57 -21.47
N GLN A 294 5.85 -0.87 -22.22
CA GLN A 294 6.89 -1.81 -21.78
C GLN A 294 7.93 -1.13 -20.87
N ASN A 295 7.89 0.19 -20.77
CA ASN A 295 8.76 0.91 -19.84
C ASN A 295 8.38 0.59 -18.39
N LEU A 296 9.36 0.21 -17.58
CA LEU A 296 9.21 -0.17 -16.19
C LEU A 296 8.49 0.91 -15.34
N PHE A 297 8.84 2.17 -15.57
CA PHE A 297 8.23 3.28 -14.83
C PHE A 297 6.78 3.48 -15.21
N GLU A 298 6.47 3.38 -16.49
CA GLU A 298 5.09 3.47 -16.98
C GLU A 298 4.25 2.32 -16.44
N TYR A 299 4.80 1.11 -16.37
CA TYR A 299 4.12 -0.04 -15.78
C TYR A 299 3.70 0.23 -14.32
N HIS A 300 4.63 0.68 -13.46
CA HIS A 300 4.32 1.00 -12.08
C HIS A 300 3.32 2.16 -11.95
N TYR A 301 3.44 3.16 -12.80
CA TYR A 301 2.51 4.28 -12.82
C TYR A 301 1.10 3.85 -13.19
N GLN A 302 0.95 3.03 -14.25
CA GLN A 302 -0.34 2.51 -14.68
C GLN A 302 -0.98 1.62 -13.61
N TRP A 303 -0.19 0.78 -12.96
CA TRP A 303 -0.68 -0.05 -11.85
C TRP A 303 -1.25 0.79 -10.68
N LEU A 304 -0.57 1.86 -10.29
CA LEU A 304 -1.05 2.79 -9.26
C LEU A 304 -2.29 3.56 -9.72
N LEU A 305 -2.33 3.96 -10.99
CA LEU A 305 -3.45 4.69 -11.60
C LEU A 305 -4.69 3.81 -11.65
N GLU A 306 -4.55 2.56 -12.11
CA GLU A 306 -5.64 1.60 -12.14
C GLU A 306 -6.22 1.34 -10.75
N GLY A 307 -5.37 1.18 -9.74
CA GLY A 307 -5.81 1.05 -8.35
C GLY A 307 -6.59 2.27 -7.85
N HIS A 308 -6.17 3.48 -8.23
CA HIS A 308 -6.86 4.73 -7.91
C HIS A 308 -8.23 4.82 -8.61
N ASP A 309 -8.28 4.54 -9.91
CA ASP A 309 -9.49 4.66 -10.73
C ASP A 309 -10.55 3.63 -10.31
N ASN A 310 -10.12 2.40 -10.01
CA ASN A 310 -11.00 1.37 -9.46
C ASN A 310 -11.65 1.80 -8.14
N LEU A 311 -10.88 2.42 -7.24
CA LEU A 311 -11.42 2.95 -6.00
C LEU A 311 -12.38 4.14 -6.23
N GLU A 312 -12.13 4.98 -7.22
CA GLU A 312 -13.01 6.10 -7.56
C GLU A 312 -14.40 5.63 -8.01
N ILE A 313 -14.44 4.60 -8.86
CA ILE A 313 -15.70 3.99 -9.31
C ILE A 313 -16.49 3.43 -8.11
N LYS A 314 -15.84 2.65 -7.25
CA LYS A 314 -16.47 2.05 -6.07
C LYS A 314 -17.00 3.09 -5.08
N LEU A 315 -16.23 4.14 -4.84
CA LEU A 315 -16.65 5.25 -4.01
C LEU A 315 -17.86 5.99 -4.60
N ALA A 316 -17.92 6.14 -5.93
CA ALA A 316 -19.08 6.73 -6.59
C ALA A 316 -20.34 5.88 -6.39
N GLU A 317 -20.24 4.55 -6.52
CA GLU A 317 -21.34 3.61 -6.27
C GLU A 317 -21.84 3.68 -4.83
N GLY A 318 -20.94 3.65 -3.85
CA GLY A 318 -21.31 3.74 -2.44
C GLY A 318 -21.94 5.07 -2.07
N ARG A 319 -21.42 6.17 -2.57
CA ARG A 319 -22.02 7.51 -2.36
C ARG A 319 -23.42 7.59 -2.97
N LEU A 320 -23.62 7.03 -4.15
CA LEU A 320 -24.94 6.98 -4.78
C LEU A 320 -25.93 6.16 -3.95
N ALA A 321 -25.51 5.02 -3.40
CA ALA A 321 -26.34 4.21 -2.52
C ALA A 321 -26.75 4.98 -1.24
N LEU A 322 -25.78 5.68 -0.62
CA LEU A 322 -26.04 6.52 0.55
C LEU A 322 -27.00 7.67 0.25
N GLU A 323 -26.81 8.39 -0.86
CA GLU A 323 -27.68 9.48 -1.31
C GLU A 323 -29.11 8.99 -1.62
N THR A 324 -29.23 7.84 -2.29
CA THR A 324 -30.52 7.23 -2.62
C THR A 324 -31.28 6.85 -1.36
N THR A 325 -30.58 6.24 -0.40
CA THR A 325 -31.16 5.88 0.91
C THR A 325 -31.61 7.12 1.68
N GLN A 326 -30.81 8.17 1.69
CA GLN A 326 -31.18 9.44 2.31
C GLN A 326 -32.44 10.02 1.68
N GLY A 327 -32.53 10.03 0.36
CA GLY A 327 -33.71 10.48 -0.37
C GLY A 327 -34.95 9.64 -0.04
N ALA A 328 -34.83 8.33 0.05
CA ALA A 328 -35.88 7.42 0.43
C ALA A 328 -36.37 7.69 1.87
N VAL A 329 -35.48 7.88 2.83
CA VAL A 329 -35.81 8.21 4.22
C VAL A 329 -36.56 9.55 4.28
N GLN A 330 -36.14 10.55 3.50
CA GLN A 330 -36.87 11.83 3.43
C GLN A 330 -38.29 11.68 2.85
N MET A 331 -38.46 10.85 1.81
CA MET A 331 -39.79 10.54 1.27
C MET A 331 -40.68 9.84 2.27
N VAL A 332 -40.12 8.87 3.02
CA VAL A 332 -40.84 8.18 4.10
C VAL A 332 -41.25 9.17 5.18
N GLN A 333 -40.35 10.07 5.55
CA GLN A 333 -40.66 11.12 6.52
C GLN A 333 -41.83 12.00 6.06
N ALA A 334 -41.75 12.50 4.82
CA ALA A 334 -42.82 13.33 4.26
C ALA A 334 -44.19 12.62 4.21
N GLU A 335 -44.20 11.29 3.93
CA GLU A 335 -45.43 10.49 3.90
C GLU A 335 -45.97 10.20 5.32
N LEU A 336 -45.07 9.99 6.30
CA LEU A 336 -45.46 9.79 7.70
C LEU A 336 -45.95 11.08 8.36
N ASP A 337 -45.35 12.19 8.08
CA ASP A 337 -45.83 13.51 8.51
C ASP A 337 -47.27 13.78 8.01
N ARG A 338 -47.58 13.26 6.82
CA ARG A 338 -48.94 13.32 6.25
C ARG A 338 -49.95 12.37 6.94
N ARG A 339 -49.46 11.24 7.51
CA ARG A 339 -50.34 10.15 8.05
C ARG A 339 -50.61 10.20 9.52
N GLN A 340 -50.00 11.11 10.33
CA GLN A 340 -50.39 11.34 11.73
C GLN A 340 -49.43 11.07 12.89
N GLU A 341 -49.68 11.85 13.93
CA GLU A 341 -49.15 12.22 15.21
C GLU A 341 -48.75 11.13 16.22
N ILE A 342 -49.23 9.91 16.13
CA ILE A 342 -49.05 8.90 17.22
C ILE A 342 -47.75 8.09 17.11
N LYS A 343 -47.18 7.96 15.89
CA LYS A 343 -45.90 7.28 15.70
C LYS A 343 -44.70 8.28 15.62
N GLN A 344 -44.99 9.54 15.81
CA GLN A 344 -44.07 10.65 15.58
C GLN A 344 -42.82 10.60 16.49
N GLN A 345 -43.01 10.30 17.80
CA GLN A 345 -41.90 10.31 18.76
C GLN A 345 -40.82 9.25 18.48
N TRP A 346 -41.21 8.05 18.09
CA TRP A 346 -40.26 6.98 17.83
C TRP A 346 -39.53 7.16 16.53
N PHE A 347 -40.23 7.69 15.53
CA PHE A 347 -39.67 8.02 14.23
C PHE A 347 -38.72 9.25 14.28
N GLU A 348 -39.08 10.27 15.04
CA GLU A 348 -38.19 11.40 15.32
C GLU A 348 -36.88 10.94 15.98
N ARG A 349 -36.93 9.93 16.87
CA ARG A 349 -35.72 9.36 17.47
C ARG A 349 -34.81 8.67 16.44
N ILE A 350 -35.39 7.83 15.59
CA ILE A 350 -34.62 7.13 14.56
C ILE A 350 -34.09 8.11 13.53
N LEU A 351 -34.88 9.04 13.07
CA LEU A 351 -34.45 10.07 12.14
C LEU A 351 -33.39 10.99 12.73
N THR A 352 -33.49 11.27 14.02
CA THR A 352 -32.44 12.03 14.70
C THR A 352 -31.14 11.23 14.72
N ILE A 353 -31.18 9.93 14.98
CA ILE A 353 -30.00 9.05 14.94
C ILE A 353 -29.44 8.96 13.51
N VAL A 354 -30.29 8.75 12.52
CA VAL A 354 -29.91 8.70 11.10
C VAL A 354 -29.39 10.07 10.66
N GLY A 355 -30.07 11.16 11.03
CA GLY A 355 -29.62 12.52 10.73
C GLY A 355 -28.29 12.87 11.35
N VAL A 356 -28.03 12.42 12.58
CA VAL A 356 -26.72 12.60 13.23
C VAL A 356 -25.65 11.74 12.54
N ALA A 357 -25.95 10.48 12.21
CA ALA A 357 -25.02 9.62 11.48
C ALA A 357 -24.69 10.14 10.06
N LEU A 358 -25.64 10.84 9.44
CA LEU A 358 -25.46 11.52 8.14
C LEU A 358 -24.72 12.85 8.25
N ALA A 359 -25.00 13.64 9.30
CA ALA A 359 -24.43 14.96 9.46
C ALA A 359 -22.98 14.93 9.96
N VAL A 360 -22.61 13.91 10.75
CA VAL A 360 -21.26 13.80 11.33
C VAL A 360 -20.18 13.73 10.26
N PRO A 361 -20.28 12.90 9.21
CA PRO A 361 -19.30 12.91 8.12
C PRO A 361 -19.28 14.20 7.30
N GLN A 362 -20.42 14.91 7.20
CA GLN A 362 -20.52 16.15 6.44
C GLN A 362 -20.06 17.38 7.23
N LEU A 363 -20.29 17.41 8.55
CA LEU A 363 -19.84 18.50 9.44
C LEU A 363 -18.34 18.44 9.71
N ILE A 364 -17.75 17.28 9.62
CA ILE A 364 -16.29 17.14 9.64
C ILE A 364 -15.82 17.44 8.21
N ASP A 365 -15.98 18.69 7.78
CA ASP A 365 -15.28 19.18 6.60
C ASP A 365 -13.80 18.84 6.79
N ARG A 366 -13.26 18.05 5.83
CA ARG A 366 -11.88 17.56 5.86
C ARG A 366 -10.89 18.71 6.07
N GLY A 367 -11.23 19.91 5.64
CA GLY A 367 -10.46 21.12 5.91
C GLY A 367 -10.47 21.53 7.39
N ALA A 368 -11.62 21.46 8.05
CA ALA A 368 -11.74 21.82 9.46
C ALA A 368 -11.14 20.77 10.39
N ALA A 369 -11.34 19.48 10.11
CA ALA A 369 -10.70 18.39 10.85
C ALA A 369 -9.17 18.39 10.64
N GLY A 370 -8.70 18.61 9.43
CA GLY A 370 -7.28 18.78 9.11
C GLY A 370 -6.68 20.00 9.81
N ALA A 371 -7.39 21.13 9.85
CA ALA A 371 -6.96 22.34 10.57
C ALA A 371 -6.91 22.13 12.09
N LEU A 372 -7.86 21.39 12.66
CA LEU A 372 -7.91 21.11 14.10
C LEU A 372 -6.81 20.14 14.52
N VAL A 373 -6.56 19.11 13.72
CA VAL A 373 -5.43 18.18 13.92
C VAL A 373 -4.10 18.92 13.75
N TYR A 374 -3.99 19.78 12.74
CA TYR A 374 -2.82 20.62 12.52
C TYR A 374 -2.57 21.56 13.71
N TYR A 375 -3.62 22.18 14.24
CA TYR A 375 -3.52 23.08 15.40
C TYR A 375 -3.12 22.34 16.69
N LEU A 376 -3.71 21.18 16.95
CA LEU A 376 -3.36 20.30 18.09
C LEU A 376 -1.96 19.72 17.96
N SER A 377 -1.49 19.40 16.75
CA SER A 377 -0.14 18.90 16.51
C SER A 377 0.94 19.96 16.68
N LEU A 378 0.62 21.22 16.34
CA LEU A 378 1.54 22.35 16.57
C LEU A 378 1.73 22.71 18.05
N THR A 379 0.78 22.33 18.92
CA THR A 379 0.82 22.65 20.35
C THR A 379 1.39 21.54 21.21
N SER A 380 1.52 20.30 20.73
CA SER A 380 1.83 19.16 21.58
C SER A 380 2.84 18.13 21.04
N LEU A 381 3.27 18.22 19.79
CA LEU A 381 4.13 17.19 19.20
C LEU A 381 5.28 17.81 18.39
N SER A 382 6.49 17.31 18.62
CA SER A 382 7.66 17.68 17.84
C SER A 382 7.50 17.20 16.40
N LEU A 383 7.96 17.99 15.44
CA LEU A 383 7.83 17.84 13.98
C LEU A 383 8.30 16.49 13.36
N ASN A 384 8.67 15.51 14.17
CA ASN A 384 9.18 14.20 13.74
C ASN A 384 8.14 13.07 13.76
N ASP A 385 6.90 13.32 14.16
CA ASP A 385 5.88 12.27 14.23
C ASP A 385 4.98 12.26 12.98
N THR A 386 5.12 11.25 12.27
CA THR A 386 4.69 10.74 10.98
C THR A 386 3.19 10.92 10.61
N ILE A 387 2.93 11.14 9.32
CA ILE A 387 1.61 11.20 8.66
C ILE A 387 0.61 10.11 9.10
N PRO A 388 0.98 8.83 9.35
CA PRO A 388 0.06 7.81 9.88
C PRO A 388 -0.45 8.06 11.29
N ALA A 389 0.33 8.72 12.17
CA ALA A 389 -0.16 9.10 13.50
C ALA A 389 -1.26 10.16 13.39
N HIS A 390 -1.19 11.05 12.40
CA HIS A 390 -2.23 12.04 12.11
C HIS A 390 -3.51 11.41 11.55
N ILE A 391 -3.40 10.38 10.71
CA ILE A 391 -4.56 9.63 10.20
C ILE A 391 -5.23 8.86 11.34
N LEU A 392 -4.46 8.19 12.19
CA LEU A 392 -4.97 7.49 13.37
C LEU A 392 -5.60 8.46 14.39
N LEU A 393 -5.04 9.63 14.56
CA LEU A 393 -5.58 10.68 15.43
C LEU A 393 -6.84 11.30 14.82
N LEU A 394 -6.90 11.48 13.51
CA LEU A 394 -8.09 11.93 12.76
C LEU A 394 -9.23 10.93 12.90
N THR A 395 -8.98 9.64 12.64
CA THR A 395 -9.99 8.58 12.76
C THR A 395 -10.43 8.38 14.20
N SER A 396 -9.52 8.43 15.19
CA SER A 396 -9.88 8.33 16.59
C SER A 396 -10.65 9.56 17.07
N THR A 397 -10.31 10.76 16.62
CA THR A 397 -11.03 11.99 16.95
C THR A 397 -12.43 12.00 16.32
N GLN A 398 -12.57 11.55 15.07
CA GLN A 398 -13.86 11.36 14.42
C GLN A 398 -14.73 10.36 15.18
N LEU A 399 -14.16 9.22 15.56
CA LEU A 399 -14.86 8.18 16.34
C LEU A 399 -15.32 8.72 17.71
N VAL A 400 -14.45 9.42 18.43
CA VAL A 400 -14.75 10.03 19.73
C VAL A 400 -15.83 11.11 19.60
N ILE A 401 -15.78 11.96 18.59
CA ILE A 401 -16.80 12.99 18.34
C ILE A 401 -18.14 12.32 17.98
N THR A 402 -18.12 11.27 17.14
CA THR A 402 -19.33 10.54 16.77
C THR A 402 -19.97 9.86 17.99
N VAL A 403 -19.18 9.23 18.85
CA VAL A 403 -19.67 8.61 20.11
C VAL A 403 -20.19 9.66 21.07
N LEU A 404 -19.49 10.77 21.27
CA LEU A 404 -19.92 11.88 22.13
C LEU A 404 -21.25 12.50 21.65
N ILE A 405 -21.37 12.75 20.36
CA ILE A 405 -22.63 13.26 19.78
C ILE A 405 -23.75 12.24 19.97
N GLY A 406 -23.47 10.95 19.73
CA GLY A 406 -24.44 9.85 19.98
C GLY A 406 -24.90 9.80 21.43
N VAL A 407 -24.00 9.92 22.39
CA VAL A 407 -24.32 9.94 23.84
C VAL A 407 -25.11 11.18 24.22
N ILE A 408 -24.74 12.36 23.71
CA ILE A 408 -25.47 13.62 23.98
C ILE A 408 -26.88 13.55 23.41
N VAL A 409 -27.03 13.06 22.17
CA VAL A 409 -28.36 12.91 21.53
C VAL A 409 -29.20 11.89 22.31
N TRP A 410 -28.61 10.75 22.69
CA TRP A 410 -29.32 9.76 23.52
C TRP A 410 -29.76 10.33 24.86
N TRP A 411 -28.88 11.07 25.55
CA TRP A 411 -29.19 11.71 26.84
C TRP A 411 -30.30 12.78 26.73
N LEU A 412 -30.23 13.61 25.66
CA LEU A 412 -31.26 14.63 25.38
C LEU A 412 -32.65 14.01 25.05
N LEU A 413 -32.64 12.85 24.38
CA LEU A 413 -33.86 12.11 24.08
C LEU A 413 -34.43 11.45 25.33
N ASP A 414 -33.61 10.94 26.25
CA ASP A 414 -33.99 10.33 27.51
C ASP A 414 -34.60 11.34 28.49
N GLN A 415 -34.05 12.57 28.52
CA GLN A 415 -34.62 13.67 29.35
C GLN A 415 -35.97 14.18 28.86
N ARG A 416 -36.37 13.95 27.63
CA ARG A 416 -37.66 14.40 27.08
C ARG A 416 -38.80 13.46 27.41
N ASP A 417 -38.49 12.25 27.89
CA ASP A 417 -39.45 11.21 28.28
C ASP A 417 -39.73 11.19 29.80
N THR A 418 -38.99 11.98 30.57
CA THR A 418 -39.26 12.27 31.99
C THR A 418 -39.95 13.62 32.16
#